data_59edd581b453e1759e85c08111d9c0ef
#
_entry.id   59edd581b453e1759e85c08111d9c0ef
#
_cell.length_a   1.000
_cell.length_b   1.000
_cell.length_c   1.000
_cell.angle_alpha   90.00
_cell.angle_beta   90.00
_cell.angle_gamma   90.00
#
_symmetry.space_group_name_H-M   'P 1'
#
loop_
_entity.id
_entity.type
_entity.pdbx_description
1 polymer ?
#
loop_
_entity_poly.entity_id
_entity_poly.type
_entity_poly.pdbx_seq_one_letter_code
_entity_poly.pdbx_strand_id
1 'polypeptide(L)'
;MLQLNTIREEKDRVLSGLKKRNFKELSLIDDIIALDEKRRSTQLSLDETLAKSNNLSKEIGNLFKAGETDKANTLKEQTATLKEDIKTLTDTLNTTVEELIDLLYRVPNIPNELVPEGTSEADNVVVFEAGTIPDLGKDALPHWELAKKYDLIDFELGVKLTGAGFPVYKGKGAKLQRALITYFLDKNTEAGYNEYQVPHVVNEASGYGTGQLPDKEGQMYHVGVDNLYLIPTAEVPVTNIFRDTLLNESDLPICCTAYTPCFRREAGSYGAHVRGLNRLHQFDKVEIVRIEHPDRSYKALEGMIEHVKGILNELKLPYHILRLCGGDLGFTSAITYDFEVYSTAQEKWLEISSVSNFETFQANRLKLRFKDADGKNRLAHTLNGSSLALPRVLAGILENYQTPNGIVVPEVLRKYTGFDIIN
;
A
#
# COMPACT_ATOMS: atom_id res chain seq x y z
N MET A 1 0.81 -4.53 -9.91
CA MET A 1 0.00 -5.11 -11.00
C MET A 1 0.36 -6.56 -11.22
N LEU A 2 -0.58 -7.36 -11.72
CA LEU A 2 -0.33 -8.76 -12.04
C LEU A 2 0.74 -8.88 -13.13
N GLN A 3 1.50 -9.97 -13.12
CA GLN A 3 2.45 -10.26 -14.18
C GLN A 3 1.72 -10.80 -15.41
N LEU A 4 2.12 -10.37 -16.62
CA LEU A 4 1.51 -10.81 -17.88
C LEU A 4 1.62 -12.32 -18.11
N ASN A 5 2.74 -12.93 -17.71
CA ASN A 5 2.90 -14.38 -17.80
C ASN A 5 1.87 -15.11 -16.91
N THR A 6 1.63 -14.64 -15.67
CA THR A 6 0.60 -15.21 -14.80
C THR A 6 -0.78 -15.10 -15.40
N ILE A 7 -1.14 -13.93 -15.96
CA ILE A 7 -2.44 -13.73 -16.63
C ILE A 7 -2.62 -14.68 -17.81
N ARG A 8 -1.55 -14.89 -18.58
CA ARG A 8 -1.60 -15.73 -19.79
C ARG A 8 -1.57 -17.23 -19.49
N GLU A 9 -0.70 -17.64 -18.54
CA GLU A 9 -0.41 -19.05 -18.28
C GLU A 9 -1.36 -19.66 -17.25
N GLU A 10 -1.93 -18.81 -16.35
CA GLU A 10 -2.80 -19.22 -15.25
C GLU A 10 -4.16 -18.52 -15.29
N LYS A 11 -4.70 -18.31 -16.51
CA LYS A 11 -5.94 -17.53 -16.72
C LYS A 11 -7.09 -17.96 -15.83
N ASP A 12 -7.32 -19.26 -15.67
CA ASP A 12 -8.43 -19.79 -14.87
C ASP A 12 -8.25 -19.47 -13.39
N ARG A 13 -7.01 -19.54 -12.86
CA ARG A 13 -6.68 -19.12 -11.49
C ARG A 13 -6.92 -17.63 -11.31
N VAL A 14 -6.50 -16.81 -12.27
CA VAL A 14 -6.72 -15.36 -12.26
C VAL A 14 -8.21 -15.04 -12.20
N LEU A 15 -9.00 -15.63 -13.10
CA LEU A 15 -10.45 -15.40 -13.16
C LEU A 15 -11.16 -15.87 -11.88
N SER A 16 -10.77 -17.02 -11.34
CA SER A 16 -11.31 -17.52 -10.06
C SER A 16 -11.02 -16.57 -8.90
N GLY A 17 -9.78 -16.09 -8.79
CA GLY A 17 -9.39 -15.13 -7.76
C GLY A 17 -10.12 -13.79 -7.89
N LEU A 18 -10.28 -13.28 -9.11
CA LEU A 18 -11.02 -12.05 -9.38
C LEU A 18 -12.52 -12.18 -9.06
N LYS A 19 -13.11 -13.34 -9.30
CA LYS A 19 -14.50 -13.65 -8.89
C LYS A 19 -14.62 -13.65 -7.36
N LYS A 20 -13.65 -14.24 -6.64
CA LYS A 20 -13.59 -14.25 -5.18
C LYS A 20 -13.56 -12.84 -4.59
N ARG A 21 -12.95 -11.87 -5.31
CA ARG A 21 -12.94 -10.44 -4.98
C ARG A 21 -14.21 -9.68 -5.41
N ASN A 22 -15.19 -10.35 -5.98
CA ASN A 22 -16.36 -9.72 -6.59
C ASN A 22 -16.02 -8.70 -7.70
N PHE A 23 -14.88 -8.85 -8.36
CA PHE A 23 -14.46 -7.99 -9.45
C PHE A 23 -15.40 -8.17 -10.66
N LYS A 24 -15.94 -7.07 -11.18
CA LYS A 24 -17.01 -7.09 -12.18
C LYS A 24 -16.50 -7.17 -13.62
N GLU A 25 -15.33 -6.60 -13.90
CA GLU A 25 -14.79 -6.42 -15.24
C GLU A 25 -13.91 -7.60 -15.68
N LEU A 26 -14.43 -8.84 -15.57
CA LEU A 26 -13.64 -10.05 -15.87
C LEU A 26 -13.17 -10.15 -17.33
N SER A 27 -13.89 -9.52 -18.27
CA SER A 27 -13.50 -9.44 -19.69
C SER A 27 -12.18 -8.72 -19.93
N LEU A 28 -11.75 -7.84 -19.00
CA LEU A 28 -10.44 -7.19 -19.09
C LEU A 28 -9.27 -8.18 -19.22
N ILE A 29 -9.43 -9.38 -18.68
CA ILE A 29 -8.39 -10.42 -18.77
C ILE A 29 -8.19 -10.87 -20.22
N ASP A 30 -9.28 -11.01 -20.98
CA ASP A 30 -9.21 -11.37 -22.41
C ASP A 30 -8.61 -10.21 -23.23
N ASP A 31 -9.01 -8.96 -22.93
CA ASP A 31 -8.48 -7.77 -23.60
C ASP A 31 -6.96 -7.63 -23.34
N ILE A 32 -6.51 -7.87 -22.11
CA ILE A 32 -5.08 -7.85 -21.73
C ILE A 32 -4.31 -8.93 -22.51
N ILE A 33 -4.84 -10.15 -22.61
CA ILE A 33 -4.19 -11.25 -23.34
C ILE A 33 -4.08 -10.88 -24.82
N ALA A 34 -5.14 -10.34 -25.43
CA ALA A 34 -5.15 -9.94 -26.83
C ALA A 34 -4.14 -8.80 -27.11
N LEU A 35 -4.07 -7.79 -26.22
CA LEU A 35 -3.08 -6.71 -26.33
C LEU A 35 -1.65 -7.22 -26.13
N ASP A 36 -1.40 -8.16 -25.22
CA ASP A 36 -0.07 -8.76 -25.05
C ASP A 36 0.35 -9.56 -26.28
N GLU A 37 -0.57 -10.26 -26.92
CA GLU A 37 -0.31 -10.97 -28.18
C GLU A 37 0.05 -9.98 -29.30
N LYS A 38 -0.72 -8.90 -29.47
CA LYS A 38 -0.44 -7.82 -30.41
C LYS A 38 0.92 -7.17 -30.12
N ARG A 39 1.23 -6.87 -28.86
CA ARG A 39 2.52 -6.32 -28.44
C ARG A 39 3.68 -7.24 -28.84
N ARG A 40 3.58 -8.54 -28.56
CA ARG A 40 4.63 -9.52 -28.87
C ARG A 40 4.82 -9.69 -30.38
N SER A 41 3.75 -9.78 -31.17
CA SER A 41 3.82 -9.89 -32.63
C SER A 41 4.41 -8.62 -33.25
N THR A 42 3.99 -7.44 -32.77
CA THR A 42 4.55 -6.15 -33.24
C THR A 42 6.04 -6.02 -32.90
N GLN A 43 6.44 -6.43 -31.67
CA GLN A 43 7.86 -6.43 -31.27
C GLN A 43 8.69 -7.35 -32.16
N LEU A 44 8.21 -8.56 -32.46
CA LEU A 44 8.90 -9.50 -33.34
C LEU A 44 9.08 -8.89 -34.76
N SER A 45 8.01 -8.32 -35.32
CA SER A 45 8.06 -7.67 -36.63
C SER A 45 9.03 -6.47 -36.64
N LEU A 46 9.07 -5.70 -35.58
CA LEU A 46 10.00 -4.58 -35.41
C LEU A 46 11.47 -5.07 -35.37
N ASP A 47 11.74 -6.12 -34.59
CA ASP A 47 13.08 -6.69 -34.44
C ASP A 47 13.58 -7.28 -35.79
N GLU A 48 12.72 -7.98 -36.52
CA GLU A 48 13.04 -8.50 -37.85
C GLU A 48 13.31 -7.37 -38.87
N THR A 49 12.49 -6.31 -38.84
CA THR A 49 12.64 -5.16 -39.74
C THR A 49 13.92 -4.38 -39.46
N LEU A 50 14.24 -4.19 -38.16
CA LEU A 50 15.51 -3.59 -37.71
C LEU A 50 16.71 -4.43 -38.17
N ALA A 51 16.66 -5.76 -38.04
CA ALA A 51 17.72 -6.66 -38.49
C ALA A 51 17.93 -6.55 -40.01
N LYS A 52 16.84 -6.53 -40.80
CA LYS A 52 16.91 -6.33 -42.27
C LYS A 52 17.54 -4.98 -42.62
N SER A 53 17.09 -3.90 -41.97
CA SER A 53 17.62 -2.53 -42.20
C SER A 53 19.12 -2.45 -41.89
N ASN A 54 19.57 -3.07 -40.81
CA ASN A 54 20.99 -3.08 -40.41
C ASN A 54 21.84 -3.89 -41.42
N ASN A 55 21.35 -5.03 -41.90
CA ASN A 55 22.06 -5.83 -42.92
C ASN A 55 22.17 -5.10 -44.24
N LEU A 56 21.08 -4.48 -44.76
CA LEU A 56 21.11 -3.67 -45.96
C LEU A 56 22.05 -2.48 -45.82
N SER A 57 22.10 -1.84 -44.68
CA SER A 57 23.03 -0.70 -44.45
C SER A 57 24.50 -1.13 -44.55
N LYS A 58 24.84 -2.33 -44.05
CA LYS A 58 26.19 -2.92 -44.20
C LYS A 58 26.49 -3.25 -45.65
N GLU A 59 25.53 -3.82 -46.38
CA GLU A 59 25.68 -4.20 -47.79
C GLU A 59 25.89 -2.94 -48.66
N ILE A 60 25.09 -1.90 -48.47
CA ILE A 60 25.25 -0.60 -49.12
C ILE A 60 26.66 -0.06 -48.90
N GLY A 61 27.16 -0.10 -47.65
CA GLY A 61 28.52 0.34 -47.32
C GLY A 61 29.61 -0.47 -48.08
N ASN A 62 29.41 -1.77 -48.27
CA ASN A 62 30.34 -2.61 -49.00
C ASN A 62 30.29 -2.33 -50.51
N LEU A 63 29.10 -2.14 -51.12
CA LEU A 63 28.94 -1.78 -52.51
C LEU A 63 29.54 -0.45 -52.86
N PHE A 64 29.41 0.56 -52.01
CA PHE A 64 30.09 1.82 -52.23
C PHE A 64 31.64 1.70 -52.22
N LYS A 65 32.17 0.87 -51.31
CA LYS A 65 33.61 0.58 -51.26
C LYS A 65 34.10 -0.17 -52.51
N ALA A 66 33.24 -1.01 -53.10
CA ALA A 66 33.53 -1.75 -54.37
C ALA A 66 33.29 -0.93 -55.62
N GLY A 67 32.81 0.32 -55.55
CA GLY A 67 32.50 1.15 -56.67
C GLY A 67 31.17 0.85 -57.40
N GLU A 68 30.34 -0.02 -56.83
CA GLU A 68 29.03 -0.48 -57.39
C GLU A 68 27.91 0.50 -57.04
N THR A 69 28.04 1.77 -57.44
CA THR A 69 27.18 2.89 -56.99
C THR A 69 25.67 2.67 -57.33
N ASP A 70 25.38 2.15 -58.51
CA ASP A 70 23.98 1.93 -58.96
C ASP A 70 23.23 0.89 -58.10
N LYS A 71 23.89 -0.19 -57.78
CA LYS A 71 23.34 -1.20 -56.89
C LYS A 71 23.17 -0.66 -55.47
N ALA A 72 24.14 0.11 -55.01
CA ALA A 72 24.06 0.74 -53.68
C ALA A 72 22.86 1.72 -53.59
N ASN A 73 22.58 2.49 -54.64
CA ASN A 73 21.44 3.43 -54.69
C ASN A 73 20.07 2.67 -54.67
N THR A 74 19.97 1.58 -55.44
CA THR A 74 18.73 0.72 -55.41
C THR A 74 18.45 0.19 -54.00
N LEU A 75 19.47 -0.30 -53.27
CA LEU A 75 19.31 -0.77 -51.90
C LEU A 75 19.00 0.37 -50.92
N LYS A 76 19.45 1.59 -51.21
CA LYS A 76 19.18 2.77 -50.42
C LYS A 76 17.69 3.17 -50.46
N GLU A 77 17.01 2.98 -51.59
CA GLU A 77 15.54 3.16 -51.69
C GLU A 77 14.80 2.17 -50.83
N GLN A 78 15.19 0.88 -50.81
CA GLN A 78 14.62 -0.13 -49.94
C GLN A 78 14.82 0.20 -48.46
N THR A 79 15.98 0.79 -48.11
CA THR A 79 16.25 1.22 -46.73
C THR A 79 15.32 2.38 -46.31
N ALA A 80 14.90 3.25 -47.23
CA ALA A 80 13.94 4.31 -46.92
C ALA A 80 12.57 3.74 -46.53
N THR A 81 12.06 2.75 -47.29
CA THR A 81 10.80 2.06 -46.97
C THR A 81 10.89 1.37 -45.60
N LEU A 82 11.98 0.61 -45.32
CA LEU A 82 12.17 -0.03 -44.01
C LEU A 82 12.21 0.96 -42.86
N LYS A 83 12.69 2.19 -43.05
CA LYS A 83 12.67 3.23 -41.99
C LYS A 83 11.24 3.69 -41.68
N GLU A 84 10.36 3.80 -42.65
CA GLU A 84 8.95 4.12 -42.44
C GLU A 84 8.24 2.99 -41.74
N ASP A 85 8.50 1.73 -42.12
CA ASP A 85 7.95 0.54 -41.46
C ASP A 85 8.40 0.49 -39.99
N ILE A 86 9.69 0.70 -39.72
CA ILE A 86 10.24 0.75 -38.34
C ILE A 86 9.54 1.82 -37.51
N LYS A 87 9.32 3.02 -38.07
CA LYS A 87 8.61 4.10 -37.37
C LYS A 87 7.19 3.68 -37.04
N THR A 88 6.44 3.18 -38.02
CA THR A 88 5.04 2.72 -37.85
C THR A 88 4.93 1.60 -36.82
N LEU A 89 5.83 0.63 -36.86
CA LEU A 89 5.86 -0.48 -35.88
C LEU A 89 6.21 0.03 -34.49
N THR A 90 7.15 0.99 -34.37
CA THR A 90 7.52 1.60 -33.09
C THR A 90 6.34 2.36 -32.48
N ASP A 91 5.66 3.20 -33.27
CA ASP A 91 4.50 3.97 -32.82
C ASP A 91 3.35 3.02 -32.39
N THR A 92 3.09 1.96 -33.18
CA THR A 92 2.10 0.93 -32.85
C THR A 92 2.45 0.20 -31.56
N LEU A 93 3.73 -0.15 -31.37
CA LEU A 93 4.19 -0.83 -30.17
C LEU A 93 4.00 0.05 -28.93
N ASN A 94 4.39 1.33 -29.01
CA ASN A 94 4.27 2.27 -27.90
C ASN A 94 2.80 2.44 -27.49
N THR A 95 1.91 2.70 -28.45
CA THR A 95 0.45 2.79 -28.17
C THR A 95 -0.10 1.51 -27.55
N THR A 96 0.28 0.34 -28.06
CA THR A 96 -0.17 -0.95 -27.52
C THR A 96 0.34 -1.17 -26.09
N VAL A 97 1.56 -0.75 -25.77
CA VAL A 97 2.14 -0.84 -24.40
C VAL A 97 1.40 0.09 -23.43
N GLU A 98 1.09 1.32 -23.86
CA GLU A 98 0.32 2.27 -23.05
C GLU A 98 -1.09 1.73 -22.73
N GLU A 99 -1.84 1.26 -23.74
CA GLU A 99 -3.15 0.65 -23.58
C GLU A 99 -3.09 -0.58 -22.63
N LEU A 100 -2.08 -1.42 -22.80
CA LEU A 100 -1.88 -2.60 -21.95
C LEU A 100 -1.62 -2.25 -20.48
N ILE A 101 -0.80 -1.23 -20.22
CA ILE A 101 -0.51 -0.74 -18.88
C ILE A 101 -1.78 -0.18 -18.22
N ASP A 102 -2.58 0.59 -18.96
CA ASP A 102 -3.84 1.15 -18.45
C ASP A 102 -4.82 0.04 -18.03
N LEU A 103 -4.96 -1.01 -18.83
CA LEU A 103 -5.80 -2.15 -18.46
C LEU A 103 -5.25 -2.88 -17.23
N LEU A 104 -3.93 -3.11 -17.16
CA LEU A 104 -3.29 -3.77 -16.02
C LEU A 104 -3.45 -2.98 -14.71
N TYR A 105 -3.51 -1.64 -14.75
CA TYR A 105 -3.78 -0.82 -13.57
C TYR A 105 -5.21 -0.94 -13.05
N ARG A 106 -6.14 -1.44 -13.85
CA ARG A 106 -7.55 -1.66 -13.46
C ARG A 106 -7.78 -3.00 -12.79
N VAL A 107 -6.89 -3.97 -12.98
CA VAL A 107 -7.04 -5.33 -12.43
C VAL A 107 -6.44 -5.40 -11.02
N PRO A 108 -7.22 -5.79 -9.98
CA PRO A 108 -6.70 -5.96 -8.63
C PRO A 108 -5.80 -7.19 -8.50
N ASN A 109 -5.13 -7.31 -7.35
CA ASN A 109 -4.34 -8.49 -7.04
C ASN A 109 -5.22 -9.75 -6.85
N ILE A 110 -4.65 -10.92 -7.03
CA ILE A 110 -5.31 -12.22 -6.80
C ILE A 110 -5.26 -12.53 -5.31
N PRO A 111 -6.40 -12.87 -4.65
CA PRO A 111 -6.38 -13.26 -3.25
C PRO A 111 -5.70 -14.60 -3.05
N ASN A 112 -5.01 -14.73 -1.92
CA ASN A 112 -4.46 -15.99 -1.45
C ASN A 112 -5.58 -17.00 -1.14
N GLU A 113 -5.25 -18.27 -1.11
CA GLU A 113 -6.20 -19.36 -0.83
C GLU A 113 -6.87 -19.23 0.55
N LEU A 114 -6.13 -18.72 1.55
CA LEU A 114 -6.62 -18.51 2.91
C LEU A 114 -7.67 -17.40 3.03
N VAL A 115 -7.81 -16.52 2.05
CA VAL A 115 -8.82 -15.45 2.06
C VAL A 115 -10.21 -16.08 1.96
N PRO A 116 -11.13 -15.81 2.89
CA PRO A 116 -12.50 -16.36 2.82
C PRO A 116 -13.29 -15.72 1.69
N GLU A 117 -14.31 -16.45 1.21
CA GLU A 117 -15.31 -15.87 0.33
C GLU A 117 -16.18 -14.87 1.12
N GLY A 118 -16.64 -13.83 0.46
CA GLY A 118 -17.49 -12.80 1.06
C GLY A 118 -17.63 -11.59 0.15
N THR A 119 -18.58 -10.73 0.46
CA THR A 119 -18.96 -9.57 -0.34
C THR A 119 -18.74 -8.24 0.35
N SER A 120 -18.57 -8.24 1.66
CA SER A 120 -18.44 -7.05 2.50
C SER A 120 -17.70 -7.35 3.81
N GLU A 121 -17.44 -6.31 4.61
CA GLU A 121 -16.82 -6.41 5.95
C GLU A 121 -17.55 -7.38 6.90
N ALA A 122 -18.87 -7.56 6.72
CA ALA A 122 -19.66 -8.50 7.52
C ALA A 122 -19.26 -9.97 7.33
N ASP A 123 -18.57 -10.30 6.25
CA ASP A 123 -18.11 -11.64 5.90
C ASP A 123 -16.67 -11.92 6.37
N ASN A 124 -16.02 -10.94 7.01
CA ASN A 124 -14.69 -11.10 7.57
C ASN A 124 -14.68 -12.11 8.72
N VAL A 125 -13.60 -12.85 8.86
CA VAL A 125 -13.49 -13.94 9.82
C VAL A 125 -12.61 -13.54 11.00
N VAL A 126 -13.16 -13.54 12.21
CA VAL A 126 -12.38 -13.41 13.45
C VAL A 126 -11.48 -14.61 13.60
N VAL A 127 -10.17 -14.42 13.60
CA VAL A 127 -9.17 -15.49 13.72
C VAL A 127 -8.46 -15.51 15.07
N PHE A 128 -8.58 -14.42 15.84
CA PHE A 128 -7.96 -14.31 17.16
C PHE A 128 -8.66 -13.23 18.00
N GLU A 129 -8.74 -13.45 19.32
CA GLU A 129 -9.25 -12.47 20.30
C GLU A 129 -8.36 -12.49 21.55
N ALA A 130 -8.14 -11.32 22.16
CA ALA A 130 -7.38 -11.17 23.38
C ALA A 130 -7.78 -9.92 24.18
N GLY A 131 -7.38 -9.92 25.46
CA GLY A 131 -7.69 -8.86 26.40
C GLY A 131 -9.08 -9.02 27.05
N THR A 132 -9.34 -8.20 28.05
CA THR A 132 -10.61 -8.18 28.77
C THR A 132 -11.28 -6.84 28.55
N ILE A 133 -12.51 -6.85 28.07
CA ILE A 133 -13.32 -5.63 27.93
C ILE A 133 -13.65 -5.15 29.36
N PRO A 134 -13.26 -3.91 29.72
CA PRO A 134 -13.52 -3.38 31.07
C PRO A 134 -15.01 -3.11 31.26
N ASP A 135 -15.52 -3.44 32.44
CA ASP A 135 -16.86 -3.01 32.86
C ASP A 135 -16.74 -1.58 33.42
N LEU A 136 -17.16 -0.61 32.65
CA LEU A 136 -17.11 0.82 33.01
C LEU A 136 -18.45 1.35 33.52
N GLY A 137 -19.48 0.49 33.57
CA GLY A 137 -20.83 0.88 33.96
C GLY A 137 -21.51 1.79 32.90
N LYS A 138 -22.69 2.30 33.26
CA LYS A 138 -23.53 3.08 32.33
C LYS A 138 -23.05 4.53 32.12
N ASP A 139 -22.12 5.01 32.93
CA ASP A 139 -21.63 6.39 32.91
C ASP A 139 -20.33 6.52 32.13
N ALA A 140 -19.93 5.47 31.39
CA ALA A 140 -18.75 5.49 30.52
C ALA A 140 -18.88 6.58 29.44
N LEU A 141 -17.88 7.46 29.38
CA LEU A 141 -17.87 8.56 28.43
C LEU A 141 -17.08 8.14 27.17
N PRO A 142 -17.57 8.46 25.97
CA PRO A 142 -16.81 8.27 24.74
C PRO A 142 -15.64 9.24 24.67
N HIS A 143 -14.62 8.89 23.89
CA HIS A 143 -13.34 9.64 23.84
C HIS A 143 -13.51 11.14 23.52
N TRP A 144 -14.48 11.55 22.72
CA TRP A 144 -14.71 12.97 22.44
C TRP A 144 -15.23 13.77 23.64
N GLU A 145 -16.01 13.15 24.53
CA GLU A 145 -16.44 13.77 25.78
C GLU A 145 -15.26 13.82 26.79
N LEU A 146 -14.47 12.74 26.88
CA LEU A 146 -13.24 12.70 27.69
C LEU A 146 -12.21 13.74 27.21
N ALA A 147 -12.03 13.84 25.89
CA ALA A 147 -11.14 14.83 25.28
C ALA A 147 -11.54 16.26 25.64
N LYS A 148 -12.83 16.57 25.66
CA LYS A 148 -13.37 17.86 26.08
C LYS A 148 -13.22 18.06 27.60
N LYS A 149 -13.61 17.06 28.40
CA LYS A 149 -13.59 17.12 29.87
C LYS A 149 -12.19 17.42 30.42
N TYR A 150 -11.16 16.82 29.82
CA TYR A 150 -9.77 16.95 30.26
C TYR A 150 -8.92 17.88 29.39
N ASP A 151 -9.53 18.61 28.47
CA ASP A 151 -8.87 19.54 27.52
C ASP A 151 -7.70 18.92 26.73
N LEU A 152 -7.91 17.72 26.21
CA LEU A 152 -6.89 16.92 25.52
C LEU A 152 -6.84 17.16 24.02
N ILE A 153 -8.02 17.32 23.41
CA ILE A 153 -8.21 17.47 21.96
C ILE A 153 -9.30 18.49 21.71
N ASP A 154 -9.00 19.46 20.86
CA ASP A 154 -9.93 20.51 20.47
C ASP A 154 -10.35 20.33 19.00
N PHE A 155 -11.53 19.77 18.81
CA PHE A 155 -12.09 19.55 17.47
C PHE A 155 -12.62 20.84 16.84
N GLU A 156 -13.15 21.78 17.66
CA GLU A 156 -13.67 23.07 17.18
C GLU A 156 -12.54 23.97 16.68
N LEU A 157 -11.41 23.97 17.38
CA LEU A 157 -10.22 24.68 16.93
C LEU A 157 -9.70 24.09 15.61
N GLY A 158 -9.75 22.77 15.43
CA GLY A 158 -9.41 22.12 14.18
C GLY A 158 -10.30 22.56 13.03
N VAL A 159 -11.62 22.64 13.25
CA VAL A 159 -12.57 23.19 12.26
C VAL A 159 -12.23 24.64 11.90
N LYS A 160 -11.86 25.47 12.89
CA LYS A 160 -11.45 26.86 12.64
C LYS A 160 -10.18 26.98 11.79
N LEU A 161 -9.23 26.08 11.97
CA LEU A 161 -7.92 26.15 11.28
C LEU A 161 -8.00 25.58 9.85
N THR A 162 -8.75 24.50 9.65
CA THR A 162 -8.71 23.74 8.39
C THR A 162 -10.10 23.28 7.95
N GLY A 163 -10.87 22.66 8.87
CA GLY A 163 -12.15 22.03 8.61
C GLY A 163 -12.40 20.84 9.52
N ALA A 164 -13.54 20.19 9.37
CA ALA A 164 -13.85 18.96 10.10
C ALA A 164 -12.83 17.86 9.75
N GLY A 165 -12.54 16.97 10.72
CA GLY A 165 -11.59 15.87 10.53
C GLY A 165 -10.11 16.23 10.72
N PHE A 166 -9.80 17.44 11.23
CA PHE A 166 -8.45 17.90 11.56
C PHE A 166 -8.37 18.27 13.06
N PRO A 167 -8.15 17.32 13.97
CA PRO A 167 -8.15 17.60 15.41
C PRO A 167 -6.89 18.36 15.83
N VAL A 168 -7.01 19.18 16.89
CA VAL A 168 -5.88 19.84 17.56
C VAL A 168 -5.63 19.18 18.91
N TYR A 169 -4.52 18.50 19.06
CA TYR A 169 -4.11 17.88 20.32
C TYR A 169 -3.50 18.95 21.25
N LYS A 170 -3.85 18.93 22.54
CA LYS A 170 -3.45 19.94 23.52
C LYS A 170 -2.87 19.30 24.79
N GLY A 171 -1.97 19.98 25.45
CA GLY A 171 -1.48 19.67 26.80
C GLY A 171 -1.08 18.19 26.98
N LYS A 172 -1.74 17.50 27.94
CA LYS A 172 -1.53 16.07 28.21
C LYS A 172 -1.93 15.19 27.00
N GLY A 173 -2.91 15.60 26.19
CA GLY A 173 -3.32 14.91 24.97
C GLY A 173 -2.21 14.91 23.91
N ALA A 174 -1.62 16.07 23.61
CA ALA A 174 -0.49 16.19 22.70
C ALA A 174 0.73 15.37 23.19
N LYS A 175 0.97 15.36 24.49
CA LYS A 175 2.07 14.58 25.07
C LYS A 175 1.82 13.08 24.99
N LEU A 176 0.57 12.63 25.20
CA LEU A 176 0.19 11.21 25.04
C LEU A 176 0.31 10.76 23.57
N GLN A 177 -0.12 11.61 22.61
CA GLN A 177 0.04 11.35 21.16
C GLN A 177 1.51 11.13 20.81
N ARG A 178 2.40 12.04 21.24
CA ARG A 178 3.84 11.90 21.01
C ARG A 178 4.45 10.69 21.74
N ALA A 179 3.96 10.36 22.94
CA ALA A 179 4.39 9.18 23.68
C ALA A 179 4.07 7.88 22.91
N LEU A 180 2.90 7.79 22.31
CA LEU A 180 2.51 6.66 21.46
C LEU A 180 3.44 6.54 20.23
N ILE A 181 3.72 7.65 19.54
CA ILE A 181 4.63 7.66 18.39
C ILE A 181 6.00 7.10 18.80
N THR A 182 6.58 7.62 19.88
CA THR A 182 7.90 7.21 20.35
C THR A 182 7.89 5.74 20.78
N TYR A 183 6.87 5.32 21.52
CA TYR A 183 6.73 3.94 21.97
C TYR A 183 6.66 2.96 20.80
N PHE A 184 5.86 3.25 19.77
CA PHE A 184 5.72 2.38 18.61
C PHE A 184 7.01 2.30 17.79
N LEU A 185 7.71 3.42 17.60
CA LEU A 185 8.99 3.44 16.91
C LEU A 185 10.07 2.66 17.68
N ASP A 186 10.14 2.83 19.01
CA ASP A 186 11.06 2.06 19.86
C ASP A 186 10.79 0.55 19.73
N LYS A 187 9.51 0.13 19.79
CA LYS A 187 9.14 -1.29 19.65
C LYS A 187 9.51 -1.85 18.27
N ASN A 188 9.35 -1.06 17.21
CA ASN A 188 9.69 -1.49 15.86
C ASN A 188 11.21 -1.59 15.69
N THR A 189 11.97 -0.62 16.18
CA THR A 189 13.44 -0.63 16.08
C THR A 189 14.06 -1.72 16.95
N GLU A 190 13.51 -1.99 18.15
CA GLU A 190 13.87 -3.15 18.98
C GLU A 190 13.62 -4.48 18.26
N ALA A 191 12.59 -4.56 17.41
CA ALA A 191 12.29 -5.73 16.59
C ALA A 191 13.12 -5.83 15.29
N GLY A 192 14.06 -4.91 15.08
CA GLY A 192 15.00 -4.93 13.95
C GLY A 192 14.52 -4.19 12.69
N TYR A 193 13.49 -3.34 12.79
CA TYR A 193 13.11 -2.46 11.70
C TYR A 193 14.01 -1.22 11.68
N ASN A 194 14.56 -0.87 10.53
CA ASN A 194 15.25 0.39 10.32
C ASN A 194 14.26 1.55 10.24
N GLU A 195 14.48 2.59 11.06
CA GLU A 195 13.66 3.78 11.05
C GLU A 195 14.05 4.73 9.90
N TYR A 196 13.04 5.22 9.19
CA TYR A 196 13.17 6.20 8.13
C TYR A 196 12.30 7.42 8.40
N GLN A 197 12.84 8.61 8.13
CA GLN A 197 12.06 9.83 7.99
C GLN A 197 11.90 10.14 6.50
N VAL A 198 10.67 10.12 6.02
CA VAL A 198 10.33 10.21 4.60
C VAL A 198 9.55 11.48 4.27
N PRO A 199 9.57 11.97 3.03
CA PRO A 199 8.73 13.08 2.60
C PRO A 199 7.23 12.77 2.78
N HIS A 200 6.44 13.80 3.16
CA HIS A 200 4.99 13.69 3.30
C HIS A 200 4.23 14.01 2.02
N VAL A 201 4.94 14.42 0.97
CA VAL A 201 4.45 14.59 -0.39
C VAL A 201 5.26 13.71 -1.33
N VAL A 202 4.58 13.12 -2.31
CA VAL A 202 5.19 12.19 -3.26
C VAL A 202 4.79 12.54 -4.69
N ASN A 203 5.62 12.15 -5.66
CA ASN A 203 5.29 12.28 -7.05
C ASN A 203 4.31 11.18 -7.51
N GLU A 204 3.74 11.37 -8.69
CA GLU A 204 2.78 10.46 -9.31
C GLU A 204 3.32 9.02 -9.42
N ALA A 205 4.58 8.86 -9.84
CA ALA A 205 5.21 7.54 -9.97
C ALA A 205 5.24 6.76 -8.64
N SER A 206 5.36 7.44 -7.50
CA SER A 206 5.29 6.81 -6.18
C SER A 206 3.87 6.35 -5.84
N GLY A 207 2.85 7.13 -6.21
CA GLY A 207 1.45 6.73 -6.06
C GLY A 207 1.10 5.48 -6.88
N TYR A 208 1.58 5.41 -8.13
CA TYR A 208 1.41 4.23 -8.97
C TYR A 208 2.18 3.01 -8.44
N GLY A 209 3.37 3.22 -7.88
CA GLY A 209 4.24 2.16 -7.39
C GLY A 209 3.58 1.26 -6.33
N THR A 210 2.89 1.85 -5.37
CA THR A 210 2.20 1.14 -4.29
C THR A 210 0.71 0.94 -4.54
N GLY A 211 0.14 1.58 -5.58
CA GLY A 211 -1.23 1.32 -6.02
C GLY A 211 -2.30 2.26 -5.49
N GLN A 212 -1.91 3.41 -4.91
CA GLN A 212 -2.83 4.50 -4.58
C GLN A 212 -3.33 5.24 -5.83
N LEU A 213 -2.53 5.21 -6.89
CA LEU A 213 -2.95 5.70 -8.21
C LEU A 213 -3.16 4.52 -9.19
N PRO A 214 -4.12 4.65 -10.14
CA PRO A 214 -5.07 5.75 -10.28
C PRO A 214 -6.06 5.82 -9.10
N ASP A 215 -6.30 7.02 -8.57
CA ASP A 215 -7.18 7.25 -7.41
C ASP A 215 -8.67 7.22 -7.83
N LYS A 216 -9.23 6.01 -7.91
CA LYS A 216 -10.62 5.81 -8.35
C LYS A 216 -11.65 6.29 -7.33
N GLU A 217 -11.26 6.37 -6.07
CA GLU A 217 -12.15 6.73 -4.95
C GLU A 217 -12.01 8.20 -4.54
N GLY A 218 -11.06 8.93 -5.12
CA GLY A 218 -10.81 10.33 -4.80
C GLY A 218 -10.27 10.55 -3.39
N GLN A 219 -9.47 9.62 -2.87
CA GLN A 219 -8.96 9.66 -1.49
C GLN A 219 -7.70 10.50 -1.33
N MET A 220 -6.94 10.72 -2.40
CA MET A 220 -5.68 11.44 -2.35
C MET A 220 -5.87 12.96 -2.37
N TYR A 221 -5.16 13.68 -1.49
CA TYR A 221 -4.99 15.12 -1.63
C TYR A 221 -3.93 15.39 -2.70
N HIS A 222 -4.28 16.18 -3.71
CA HIS A 222 -3.41 16.55 -4.82
C HIS A 222 -3.04 18.03 -4.79
N VAL A 223 -1.73 18.31 -4.84
CA VAL A 223 -1.15 19.65 -4.96
C VAL A 223 -0.97 19.94 -6.45
N GLY A 224 -1.98 20.59 -7.06
CA GLY A 224 -2.10 20.71 -8.52
C GLY A 224 -0.97 21.52 -9.18
N VAL A 225 -0.39 22.51 -8.49
CA VAL A 225 0.68 23.37 -9.06
C VAL A 225 1.97 22.58 -9.30
N ASP A 226 2.31 21.69 -8.35
CA ASP A 226 3.58 20.96 -8.38
C ASP A 226 3.40 19.50 -8.85
N ASN A 227 2.16 19.07 -9.11
CA ASN A 227 1.78 17.68 -9.40
C ASN A 227 2.31 16.69 -8.35
N LEU A 228 2.11 17.03 -7.08
CA LEU A 228 2.48 16.20 -5.94
C LEU A 228 1.23 15.73 -5.18
N TYR A 229 1.36 14.65 -4.43
CA TYR A 229 0.28 14.07 -3.64
C TYR A 229 0.69 14.00 -2.17
N LEU A 230 -0.19 14.41 -1.26
CA LEU A 230 -0.01 14.15 0.16
C LEU A 230 -0.19 12.65 0.42
N ILE A 231 0.69 12.07 1.21
CA ILE A 231 0.68 10.62 1.47
C ILE A 231 -0.50 10.20 2.34
N PRO A 232 -1.23 9.13 1.98
CA PRO A 232 -2.30 8.56 2.82
C PRO A 232 -1.75 7.58 3.86
N THR A 233 -0.47 7.19 3.75
CA THR A 233 0.27 6.24 4.58
C THR A 233 1.77 6.34 4.31
N ALA A 234 2.60 6.05 5.30
CA ALA A 234 4.06 5.94 5.12
C ALA A 234 4.46 4.79 4.19
N GLU A 235 3.59 3.81 3.98
CA GLU A 235 3.80 2.73 2.99
C GLU A 235 4.26 3.30 1.64
N VAL A 236 3.63 4.38 1.17
CA VAL A 236 3.91 4.95 -0.16
C VAL A 236 5.37 5.38 -0.29
N PRO A 237 5.89 6.33 0.50
CA PRO A 237 7.27 6.73 0.37
C PRO A 237 8.25 5.64 0.78
N VAL A 238 8.00 4.86 1.83
CA VAL A 238 8.93 3.83 2.32
C VAL A 238 9.11 2.71 1.30
N THR A 239 8.04 2.19 0.72
CA THR A 239 8.14 1.12 -0.28
C THR A 239 8.79 1.64 -1.58
N ASN A 240 8.55 2.90 -1.94
CA ASN A 240 9.16 3.54 -3.12
C ASN A 240 10.66 3.85 -2.98
N ILE A 241 11.26 3.76 -1.78
CA ILE A 241 12.73 3.78 -1.63
C ILE A 241 13.38 2.71 -2.53
N PHE A 242 12.70 1.60 -2.73
CA PHE A 242 13.18 0.45 -3.50
C PHE A 242 12.65 0.40 -4.94
N ARG A 243 12.02 1.48 -5.43
CA ARG A 243 11.56 1.55 -6.82
C ARG A 243 12.74 1.51 -7.80
N ASP A 244 12.57 0.78 -8.92
CA ASP A 244 13.59 0.55 -9.96
C ASP A 244 14.90 -0.07 -9.43
N THR A 245 14.82 -0.85 -8.34
CA THR A 245 16.00 -1.44 -7.68
C THR A 245 16.12 -2.94 -8.01
N LEU A 246 17.37 -3.35 -8.24
CA LEU A 246 17.77 -4.76 -8.29
C LEU A 246 18.63 -5.08 -7.06
N LEU A 247 18.07 -5.83 -6.13
CA LEU A 247 18.73 -6.29 -4.90
C LEU A 247 19.51 -7.58 -5.15
N ASN A 248 20.35 -7.97 -4.21
CA ASN A 248 20.84 -9.34 -4.11
C ASN A 248 19.91 -10.13 -3.17
N GLU A 249 19.83 -11.44 -3.33
CA GLU A 249 19.03 -12.29 -2.42
C GLU A 249 19.51 -12.17 -0.96
N SER A 250 20.82 -11.96 -0.76
CA SER A 250 21.43 -11.75 0.57
C SER A 250 20.99 -10.46 1.26
N ASP A 251 20.44 -9.49 0.52
CA ASP A 251 19.95 -8.22 1.08
C ASP A 251 18.56 -8.41 1.74
N LEU A 252 17.89 -9.53 1.49
CA LEU A 252 16.57 -9.85 2.01
C LEU A 252 16.63 -10.64 3.33
N PRO A 253 15.77 -10.34 4.32
CA PRO A 253 14.69 -9.35 4.28
C PRO A 253 15.17 -7.92 4.53
N ILE A 254 14.48 -6.93 3.96
CA ILE A 254 14.63 -5.53 4.34
C ILE A 254 13.41 -5.14 5.18
N CYS A 255 13.64 -4.63 6.39
CA CYS A 255 12.61 -4.24 7.33
C CYS A 255 12.72 -2.74 7.60
N CYS A 256 11.66 -1.98 7.35
CA CYS A 256 11.61 -0.53 7.49
C CYS A 256 10.44 -0.11 8.38
N THR A 257 10.63 0.93 9.18
CA THR A 257 9.56 1.62 9.90
C THR A 257 9.63 3.12 9.70
N ALA A 258 8.46 3.78 9.67
CA ALA A 258 8.38 5.23 9.60
C ALA A 258 7.15 5.74 10.33
N TYR A 259 7.29 6.85 11.03
CA TYR A 259 6.19 7.68 11.49
C TYR A 259 5.91 8.78 10.46
N THR A 260 4.63 8.95 10.10
CA THR A 260 4.18 10.09 9.30
C THR A 260 2.78 10.55 9.70
N PRO A 261 2.45 11.84 9.54
CA PRO A 261 1.08 12.23 9.31
C PRO A 261 0.60 11.61 8.00
N CYS A 262 -0.68 11.23 7.97
CA CYS A 262 -1.36 10.61 6.84
C CYS A 262 -2.56 11.48 6.47
N PHE A 263 -2.82 11.62 5.16
CA PHE A 263 -3.84 12.51 4.64
C PHE A 263 -4.81 11.73 3.75
N ARG A 264 -6.10 11.72 4.13
CA ARG A 264 -7.16 11.06 3.36
C ARG A 264 -8.34 12.00 3.21
N ARG A 265 -8.89 12.10 1.99
CA ARG A 265 -10.05 12.97 1.73
C ARG A 265 -11.32 12.43 2.35
N GLU A 266 -11.35 11.15 2.75
CA GLU A 266 -12.51 10.49 3.36
C GLU A 266 -13.82 10.76 2.61
N ALA A 267 -13.73 10.78 1.26
CA ALA A 267 -14.83 11.12 0.38
C ALA A 267 -16.04 10.20 0.64
N GLY A 268 -17.20 10.79 0.86
CA GLY A 268 -18.44 10.05 1.10
C GLY A 268 -18.69 9.59 2.55
N SER A 269 -17.84 9.96 3.50
CA SER A 269 -17.99 9.57 4.91
C SER A 269 -18.70 10.66 5.72
N TYR A 270 -19.90 10.40 6.21
CA TYR A 270 -20.74 11.34 6.97
C TYR A 270 -21.44 10.63 8.12
N GLY A 271 -21.78 11.40 9.20
CA GLY A 271 -22.67 10.93 10.26
C GLY A 271 -22.00 10.61 11.58
N ALA A 272 -22.74 9.98 12.50
CA ALA A 272 -22.29 9.72 13.87
C ALA A 272 -21.06 8.82 13.97
N HIS A 273 -20.86 7.91 13.01
CA HIS A 273 -19.75 6.96 12.98
C HIS A 273 -18.37 7.62 12.74
N VAL A 274 -18.34 8.86 12.21
CA VAL A 274 -17.08 9.62 11.99
C VAL A 274 -16.70 10.53 13.16
N ARG A 275 -17.52 10.57 14.25
CA ARG A 275 -17.34 11.50 15.36
C ARG A 275 -16.01 11.28 16.11
N GLY A 276 -15.39 12.37 16.55
CA GLY A 276 -14.17 12.35 17.35
C GLY A 276 -12.96 11.88 16.55
N LEU A 277 -12.28 10.85 17.04
CA LEU A 277 -11.09 10.23 16.43
C LEU A 277 -11.41 9.05 15.52
N ASN A 278 -12.69 8.73 15.32
CA ASN A 278 -13.07 7.54 14.56
C ASN A 278 -12.67 7.62 13.08
N ARG A 279 -12.74 8.83 12.48
CA ARG A 279 -12.37 9.05 11.08
C ARG A 279 -11.89 10.50 10.88
N LEU A 280 -10.68 10.63 10.33
CA LEU A 280 -9.98 11.90 10.22
C LEU A 280 -9.40 12.10 8.82
N HIS A 281 -9.36 13.37 8.37
CA HIS A 281 -8.69 13.76 7.12
C HIS A 281 -7.17 13.81 7.29
N GLN A 282 -6.70 14.12 8.50
CA GLN A 282 -5.29 14.05 8.90
C GLN A 282 -5.15 13.26 10.18
N PHE A 283 -4.27 12.28 10.19
CA PHE A 283 -3.96 11.47 11.37
C PHE A 283 -2.52 10.96 11.35
N ASP A 284 -2.03 10.59 12.52
CA ASP A 284 -0.69 10.04 12.68
C ASP A 284 -0.70 8.51 12.63
N LYS A 285 0.31 7.94 11.96
CA LYS A 285 0.47 6.49 11.86
C LYS A 285 1.96 6.12 11.88
N VAL A 286 2.29 5.07 12.62
CA VAL A 286 3.56 4.38 12.50
C VAL A 286 3.37 3.16 11.62
N GLU A 287 4.20 3.01 10.60
CA GLU A 287 4.11 1.97 9.59
C GLU A 287 5.33 1.07 9.64
N ILE A 288 5.15 -0.22 9.39
CA ILE A 288 6.20 -1.20 9.14
C ILE A 288 6.07 -1.74 7.72
N VAL A 289 7.18 -1.82 7.00
CA VAL A 289 7.25 -2.33 5.62
C VAL A 289 8.33 -3.39 5.54
N ARG A 290 8.06 -4.48 4.83
CA ARG A 290 9.07 -5.51 4.53
C ARG A 290 9.17 -5.74 3.03
N ILE A 291 10.42 -5.86 2.56
CA ILE A 291 10.74 -6.44 1.26
C ILE A 291 11.29 -7.83 1.54
N GLU A 292 10.64 -8.85 1.01
CA GLU A 292 10.91 -10.23 1.42
C GLU A 292 11.08 -11.17 0.21
N HIS A 293 11.81 -12.25 0.43
CA HIS A 293 11.86 -13.35 -0.53
C HIS A 293 10.48 -14.01 -0.65
N PRO A 294 9.98 -14.34 -1.86
CA PRO A 294 8.66 -14.94 -2.05
C PRO A 294 8.38 -16.14 -1.16
N ASP A 295 9.36 -17.06 -1.04
CA ASP A 295 9.21 -18.32 -0.30
C ASP A 295 9.12 -18.13 1.23
N ARG A 296 9.45 -16.94 1.75
CA ARG A 296 9.44 -16.61 3.19
C ARG A 296 8.36 -15.59 3.57
N SER A 297 7.68 -14.97 2.58
CA SER A 297 6.81 -13.82 2.83
C SER A 297 5.61 -14.12 3.71
N TYR A 298 5.04 -15.32 3.66
CA TYR A 298 3.92 -15.70 4.53
C TYR A 298 4.36 -15.92 5.98
N LYS A 299 5.53 -16.52 6.19
CA LYS A 299 6.12 -16.58 7.54
C LYS A 299 6.48 -15.19 8.07
N ALA A 300 6.90 -14.30 7.19
CA ALA A 300 7.13 -12.90 7.53
C ALA A 300 5.84 -12.18 7.93
N LEU A 301 4.73 -12.44 7.23
CA LEU A 301 3.40 -11.94 7.58
C LEU A 301 2.98 -12.38 8.98
N GLU A 302 3.13 -13.65 9.32
CA GLU A 302 2.89 -14.17 10.67
C GLU A 302 3.72 -13.43 11.71
N GLY A 303 5.01 -13.21 11.43
CA GLY A 303 5.90 -12.45 12.33
C GLY A 303 5.47 -11.00 12.52
N MET A 304 4.94 -10.34 11.48
CA MET A 304 4.38 -8.99 11.59
C MET A 304 3.09 -8.96 12.43
N ILE A 305 2.22 -9.96 12.27
CA ILE A 305 1.01 -10.13 13.08
C ILE A 305 1.38 -10.30 14.55
N GLU A 306 2.32 -11.19 14.88
CA GLU A 306 2.76 -11.39 16.25
C GLU A 306 3.42 -10.15 16.86
N HIS A 307 4.16 -9.36 16.07
CA HIS A 307 4.72 -8.09 16.50
C HIS A 307 3.63 -7.09 16.93
N VAL A 308 2.60 -6.90 16.11
CA VAL A 308 1.47 -6.01 16.43
C VAL A 308 0.68 -6.52 17.64
N LYS A 309 0.46 -7.84 17.76
CA LYS A 309 -0.12 -8.47 18.97
C LYS A 309 0.68 -8.13 20.23
N GLY A 310 2.01 -8.21 20.14
CA GLY A 310 2.91 -7.86 21.25
C GLY A 310 2.69 -6.44 21.76
N ILE A 311 2.59 -5.47 20.87
CA ILE A 311 2.31 -4.06 21.20
C ILE A 311 0.95 -3.90 21.89
N LEU A 312 -0.10 -4.53 21.36
CA LEU A 312 -1.44 -4.45 21.95
C LEU A 312 -1.55 -5.15 23.31
N ASN A 313 -0.87 -6.27 23.48
CA ASN A 313 -0.78 -6.97 24.77
C ASN A 313 -0.08 -6.12 25.84
N GLU A 314 1.00 -5.41 25.48
CA GLU A 314 1.68 -4.48 26.41
C GLU A 314 0.79 -3.25 26.75
N LEU A 315 0.00 -2.77 25.80
CA LEU A 315 -1.01 -1.73 26.03
C LEU A 315 -2.22 -2.24 26.84
N LYS A 316 -2.37 -3.55 27.00
CA LYS A 316 -3.50 -4.22 27.70
C LYS A 316 -4.87 -3.79 27.17
N LEU A 317 -4.98 -3.57 25.87
CA LEU A 317 -6.25 -3.25 25.21
C LEU A 317 -6.96 -4.53 24.79
N PRO A 318 -8.30 -4.62 24.92
CA PRO A 318 -9.06 -5.71 24.33
C PRO A 318 -9.11 -5.56 22.82
N TYR A 319 -8.71 -6.59 22.09
CA TYR A 319 -8.66 -6.56 20.62
C TYR A 319 -9.01 -7.91 20.00
N HIS A 320 -9.43 -7.86 18.76
CA HIS A 320 -9.53 -9.05 17.91
C HIS A 320 -8.80 -8.85 16.58
N ILE A 321 -8.58 -9.95 15.86
CA ILE A 321 -7.94 -9.95 14.54
C ILE A 321 -8.92 -10.57 13.56
N LEU A 322 -9.21 -9.83 12.49
CA LEU A 322 -10.02 -10.25 11.36
C LEU A 322 -9.13 -10.67 10.20
N ARG A 323 -9.45 -11.77 9.55
CA ARG A 323 -8.95 -12.06 8.21
C ARG A 323 -10.00 -11.60 7.22
N LEU A 324 -9.61 -10.65 6.35
CA LEU A 324 -10.52 -10.03 5.40
C LEU A 324 -10.97 -11.04 4.33
N CYS A 325 -12.23 -10.95 3.97
CA CYS A 325 -12.80 -11.71 2.86
C CYS A 325 -12.49 -11.09 1.49
N GLY A 326 -12.76 -11.82 0.42
CA GLY A 326 -12.46 -11.37 -0.93
C GLY A 326 -13.12 -10.04 -1.32
N GLY A 327 -14.32 -9.75 -0.81
CA GLY A 327 -15.07 -8.54 -1.11
C GLY A 327 -14.61 -7.29 -0.37
N ASP A 328 -13.91 -7.48 0.77
CA ASP A 328 -13.38 -6.39 1.60
C ASP A 328 -11.87 -6.19 1.44
N LEU A 329 -11.21 -7.10 0.75
CA LEU A 329 -9.75 -7.06 0.55
C LEU A 329 -9.32 -5.86 -0.29
N GLY A 330 -8.39 -5.04 0.19
CA GLY A 330 -7.83 -3.90 -0.52
C GLY A 330 -7.28 -4.23 -1.91
N PHE A 331 -7.37 -3.31 -2.88
CA PHE A 331 -7.08 -3.52 -4.31
C PHE A 331 -5.74 -4.23 -4.58
N THR A 332 -4.70 -3.89 -3.86
CA THR A 332 -3.33 -4.37 -4.08
C THR A 332 -2.97 -5.62 -3.27
N SER A 333 -3.75 -5.93 -2.22
CA SER A 333 -3.43 -7.00 -1.27
C SER A 333 -3.79 -8.39 -1.81
N ALA A 334 -2.95 -9.39 -1.50
CA ALA A 334 -3.27 -10.81 -1.68
C ALA A 334 -3.93 -11.41 -0.42
N ILE A 335 -3.59 -10.90 0.77
CA ILE A 335 -4.20 -11.27 2.05
C ILE A 335 -3.97 -10.14 3.05
N THR A 336 -4.98 -9.87 3.89
CA THR A 336 -4.95 -8.84 4.91
C THR A 336 -5.53 -9.36 6.22
N TYR A 337 -4.91 -8.93 7.32
CA TYR A 337 -5.40 -9.12 8.67
C TYR A 337 -5.58 -7.76 9.32
N ASP A 338 -6.81 -7.44 9.75
CA ASP A 338 -7.13 -6.21 10.45
C ASP A 338 -7.21 -6.47 11.95
N PHE A 339 -6.67 -5.53 12.71
CA PHE A 339 -6.74 -5.52 14.16
C PHE A 339 -7.73 -4.44 14.59
N GLU A 340 -8.65 -4.81 15.44
CA GLU A 340 -9.64 -3.90 15.98
C GLU A 340 -9.58 -3.91 17.51
N VAL A 341 -9.61 -2.72 18.12
CA VAL A 341 -9.71 -2.53 19.56
C VAL A 341 -11.15 -2.27 19.95
N TYR A 342 -11.61 -2.87 21.05
CA TYR A 342 -12.96 -2.61 21.52
C TYR A 342 -13.05 -1.25 22.22
N SER A 343 -13.96 -0.40 21.78
CA SER A 343 -14.34 0.86 22.41
C SER A 343 -15.51 0.62 23.34
N THR A 344 -15.24 0.59 24.65
CA THR A 344 -16.25 0.21 25.64
C THR A 344 -17.39 1.23 25.75
N ALA A 345 -17.08 2.54 25.60
CA ALA A 345 -18.10 3.58 25.67
C ALA A 345 -18.95 3.69 24.39
N GLN A 346 -18.45 3.24 23.24
CA GLN A 346 -19.19 3.22 21.98
C GLN A 346 -19.79 1.86 21.69
N GLU A 347 -19.47 0.83 22.48
CA GLU A 347 -19.90 -0.57 22.32
C GLU A 347 -19.61 -1.13 20.91
N LYS A 348 -18.42 -0.82 20.36
CA LYS A 348 -18.02 -1.24 19.02
C LYS A 348 -16.52 -1.49 18.89
N TRP A 349 -16.16 -2.25 17.87
CA TRP A 349 -14.79 -2.47 17.44
C TRP A 349 -14.29 -1.30 16.56
N LEU A 350 -13.04 -0.92 16.74
CA LEU A 350 -12.36 0.15 15.99
C LEU A 350 -11.10 -0.41 15.36
N GLU A 351 -11.02 -0.45 14.05
CA GLU A 351 -9.82 -0.85 13.31
C GLU A 351 -8.65 0.09 13.64
N ILE A 352 -7.54 -0.50 14.07
CA ILE A 352 -6.32 0.21 14.50
C ILE A 352 -5.09 -0.15 13.70
N SER A 353 -5.12 -1.28 13.01
CA SER A 353 -4.02 -1.75 12.15
C SER A 353 -4.57 -2.66 11.07
N SER A 354 -3.90 -2.64 9.93
CA SER A 354 -4.10 -3.57 8.83
C SER A 354 -2.72 -4.10 8.42
N VAL A 355 -2.54 -5.43 8.42
CA VAL A 355 -1.27 -6.08 8.06
C VAL A 355 -1.48 -6.92 6.82
N SER A 356 -0.74 -6.63 5.75
CA SER A 356 -0.98 -7.16 4.42
C SER A 356 0.27 -7.75 3.77
N ASN A 357 0.05 -8.80 2.95
CA ASN A 357 1.02 -9.28 1.98
C ASN A 357 0.49 -8.98 0.57
N PHE A 358 1.29 -8.31 -0.24
CA PHE A 358 0.95 -7.94 -1.62
C PHE A 358 1.52 -8.91 -2.65
N GLU A 359 2.29 -9.89 -2.20
CA GLU A 359 3.08 -10.77 -3.06
C GLU A 359 3.91 -9.93 -4.05
N THR A 360 3.90 -10.29 -5.33
CA THR A 360 4.66 -9.59 -6.38
C THR A 360 3.95 -8.34 -6.92
N PHE A 361 2.72 -8.06 -6.51
CA PHE A 361 1.87 -7.04 -7.14
C PHE A 361 2.48 -5.63 -7.11
N GLN A 362 2.92 -5.18 -5.94
CA GLN A 362 3.59 -3.88 -5.81
C GLN A 362 5.01 -3.93 -6.39
N ALA A 363 5.76 -5.00 -6.13
CA ALA A 363 7.11 -5.17 -6.68
C ALA A 363 7.13 -5.10 -8.22
N ASN A 364 6.10 -5.63 -8.89
CA ASN A 364 5.96 -5.53 -10.35
C ASN A 364 5.71 -4.08 -10.81
N ARG A 365 4.91 -3.29 -10.07
CA ARG A 365 4.71 -1.86 -10.34
C ARG A 365 5.97 -1.04 -10.11
N LEU A 366 6.67 -1.36 -9.03
CA LEU A 366 7.92 -0.71 -8.60
C LEU A 366 9.13 -1.14 -9.44
N LYS A 367 9.02 -2.19 -10.26
CA LYS A 367 10.15 -2.88 -10.90
C LYS A 367 11.21 -3.33 -9.87
N LEU A 368 10.77 -3.68 -8.66
CA LEU A 368 11.60 -4.15 -7.56
C LEU A 368 11.90 -5.63 -7.73
N ARG A 369 13.15 -5.95 -7.95
CA ARG A 369 13.63 -7.30 -8.22
C ARG A 369 14.82 -7.64 -7.34
N PHE A 370 15.08 -8.92 -7.18
CA PHE A 370 16.32 -9.41 -6.61
C PHE A 370 16.93 -10.47 -7.53
N LYS A 371 18.24 -10.60 -7.44
CA LYS A 371 19.02 -11.62 -8.14
C LYS A 371 19.11 -12.85 -7.23
N ASP A 372 18.50 -13.95 -7.65
CA ASP A 372 18.51 -15.20 -6.89
C ASP A 372 19.87 -15.92 -6.96
N ALA A 373 20.01 -17.03 -6.22
CA ALA A 373 21.24 -17.82 -6.16
C ALA A 373 21.68 -18.35 -7.55
N ASP A 374 20.75 -18.56 -8.49
CA ASP A 374 21.02 -18.96 -9.87
C ASP A 374 21.37 -17.79 -10.79
N GLY A 375 21.40 -16.58 -10.27
CA GLY A 375 21.67 -15.35 -11.02
C GLY A 375 20.48 -14.84 -11.82
N LYS A 376 19.26 -15.35 -11.60
CA LYS A 376 18.04 -14.93 -12.28
C LYS A 376 17.37 -13.78 -11.53
N ASN A 377 16.81 -12.82 -12.29
CA ASN A 377 16.04 -11.73 -11.72
C ASN A 377 14.62 -12.21 -11.40
N ARG A 378 14.24 -12.13 -10.09
CA ARG A 378 12.90 -12.43 -9.59
C ARG A 378 12.27 -11.19 -8.95
N LEU A 379 10.94 -11.06 -8.99
CA LEU A 379 10.23 -10.04 -8.21
C LEU A 379 10.26 -10.41 -6.73
N ALA A 380 10.51 -9.42 -5.88
CA ALA A 380 10.36 -9.57 -4.45
C ALA A 380 8.88 -9.57 -4.04
N HIS A 381 8.57 -10.00 -2.82
CA HIS A 381 7.29 -9.74 -2.17
C HIS A 381 7.38 -8.49 -1.32
N THR A 382 6.30 -7.71 -1.26
CA THR A 382 6.18 -6.57 -0.36
C THR A 382 5.09 -6.84 0.67
N LEU A 383 5.34 -6.44 1.91
CA LEU A 383 4.39 -6.51 3.01
C LEU A 383 4.38 -5.17 3.73
N ASN A 384 3.22 -4.80 4.27
CA ASN A 384 3.14 -3.68 5.20
C ASN A 384 2.25 -3.98 6.40
N GLY A 385 2.30 -3.11 7.39
CA GLY A 385 1.37 -3.11 8.49
C GLY A 385 1.44 -1.81 9.28
N SER A 386 0.32 -1.39 9.83
CA SER A 386 0.30 -0.28 10.76
C SER A 386 0.74 -0.75 12.14
N SER A 387 1.70 -0.04 12.73
CA SER A 387 2.24 -0.36 14.06
C SER A 387 2.19 0.87 14.99
N LEU A 388 1.09 1.56 15.21
CA LEU A 388 -0.33 1.43 14.85
C LEU A 388 -0.85 2.75 14.25
N ALA A 389 -2.17 2.80 13.88
CA ALA A 389 -2.88 4.05 13.58
C ALA A 389 -3.30 4.74 14.90
N LEU A 390 -2.69 5.89 15.21
CA LEU A 390 -2.78 6.49 16.53
C LEU A 390 -4.19 6.95 16.97
N PRO A 391 -5.05 7.53 16.11
CA PRO A 391 -6.30 8.12 16.60
C PRO A 391 -7.21 7.10 17.29
N ARG A 392 -7.42 5.95 16.68
CA ARG A 392 -8.32 4.93 17.24
C ARG A 392 -7.70 4.17 18.41
N VAL A 393 -6.36 4.00 18.42
CA VAL A 393 -5.63 3.50 19.61
C VAL A 393 -5.79 4.48 20.77
N LEU A 394 -5.60 5.79 20.52
CA LEU A 394 -5.81 6.81 21.52
C LEU A 394 -7.26 6.83 22.03
N ALA A 395 -8.25 6.73 21.13
CA ALA A 395 -9.65 6.61 21.51
C ALA A 395 -9.88 5.40 22.44
N GLY A 396 -9.34 4.24 22.07
CA GLY A 396 -9.40 3.02 22.88
C GLY A 396 -8.74 3.18 24.25
N ILE A 397 -7.59 3.86 24.33
CA ILE A 397 -6.92 4.16 25.61
C ILE A 397 -7.78 5.09 26.46
N LEU A 398 -8.23 6.22 25.90
CA LEU A 398 -9.03 7.19 26.66
C LEU A 398 -10.31 6.54 27.23
N GLU A 399 -10.99 5.73 26.44
CA GLU A 399 -12.24 5.10 26.86
C GLU A 399 -12.03 3.91 27.82
N ASN A 400 -11.13 2.98 27.50
CA ASN A 400 -10.97 1.76 28.27
C ASN A 400 -10.21 1.97 29.59
N TYR A 401 -9.46 3.06 29.73
CA TYR A 401 -8.69 3.42 30.93
C TYR A 401 -9.32 4.51 31.79
N GLN A 402 -10.55 4.93 31.47
CA GLN A 402 -11.24 5.93 32.28
C GLN A 402 -11.63 5.35 33.66
N THR A 403 -11.52 6.19 34.68
CA THR A 403 -11.90 5.92 36.06
C THR A 403 -12.62 7.13 36.66
N PRO A 404 -13.27 7.02 37.82
CA PRO A 404 -13.83 8.19 38.51
C PRO A 404 -12.81 9.30 38.81
N ASN A 405 -11.53 8.96 38.96
CA ASN A 405 -10.43 9.87 39.30
C ASN A 405 -9.70 10.44 38.08
N GLY A 406 -10.02 10.01 36.87
CA GLY A 406 -9.31 10.42 35.67
C GLY A 406 -9.05 9.23 34.73
N ILE A 407 -8.22 9.44 33.72
CA ILE A 407 -7.81 8.40 32.78
C ILE A 407 -6.42 7.90 33.17
N VAL A 408 -6.32 6.63 33.53
CA VAL A 408 -5.04 5.99 33.86
C VAL A 408 -4.23 5.80 32.59
N VAL A 409 -2.96 6.18 32.62
CA VAL A 409 -2.06 5.96 31.47
C VAL A 409 -1.53 4.52 31.50
N PRO A 410 -1.59 3.78 30.39
CA PRO A 410 -0.97 2.47 30.28
C PRO A 410 0.47 2.47 30.79
N GLU A 411 0.85 1.47 31.58
CA GLU A 411 2.13 1.41 32.29
C GLU A 411 3.33 1.63 31.35
N VAL A 412 3.30 0.99 30.18
CA VAL A 412 4.37 1.08 29.18
C VAL A 412 4.57 2.47 28.60
N LEU A 413 3.56 3.35 28.69
CA LEU A 413 3.62 4.73 28.19
C LEU A 413 4.10 5.74 29.24
N ARG A 414 4.11 5.40 30.54
CA ARG A 414 4.40 6.36 31.62
C ARG A 414 5.79 6.95 31.54
N LYS A 415 6.80 6.15 31.12
CA LYS A 415 8.17 6.65 30.90
C LYS A 415 8.24 7.73 29.82
N TYR A 416 7.34 7.70 28.83
CA TYR A 416 7.28 8.67 27.72
C TYR A 416 6.40 9.88 28.07
N THR A 417 5.31 9.66 28.78
CA THR A 417 4.39 10.74 29.19
C THR A 417 4.92 11.54 30.34
N GLY A 418 5.62 10.90 31.32
CA GLY A 418 6.03 11.50 32.57
C GLY A 418 4.88 11.81 33.52
N PHE A 419 3.70 11.22 33.27
CA PHE A 419 2.54 11.18 34.18
C PHE A 419 1.83 9.84 34.02
N ASP A 420 1.13 9.41 35.07
CA ASP A 420 0.43 8.12 35.16
C ASP A 420 -1.10 8.28 35.16
N ILE A 421 -1.61 9.52 35.28
CA ILE A 421 -3.03 9.84 35.24
C ILE A 421 -3.29 11.17 34.52
N ILE A 422 -4.39 11.24 33.80
CA ILE A 422 -4.96 12.42 33.20
C ILE A 422 -6.20 12.81 34.04
N ASN A 423 -6.12 13.90 34.73
CA ASN A 423 -7.13 14.44 35.66
C ASN A 423 -7.23 15.95 35.53
#